data_8da82f9adeafcf48d411bc7896c855fb
#
_entry.id   8da82f9adeafcf48d411bc7896c855fb
#
_cell.length_a   1.000
_cell.length_b   1.000
_cell.length_c   1.000
_cell.angle_alpha   90.00
_cell.angle_beta   90.00
_cell.angle_gamma   90.00
#
_symmetry.space_group_name_H-M   'P 1'
#
loop_
_entity.id
_entity.type
_entity.pdbx_description
1 polymer ?
#
loop_
_entity_poly.entity_id
_entity_poly.type
_entity_poly.pdbx_seq_one_letter_code
_entity_poly.pdbx_strand_id
1 'polypeptide(L)'
;MIKEAIVKIVNKGDLSYDEAYAVMNEIMNGETSPTQNAAFLAALSTKSAKAETIDEIAGCAAAMREHAVKVETGMDIFEIVGTGGDNAQSFNISTTSALVAAAGGMKVAKHGNRAASSKCGTADCLEALGVNIQQDPEKCVELLKEVGMCFFFAQKYHTSMKYVGAIRKELGVRTVFNILGPLTNPGSPSMQLLGVYDEYLVEPLAQVLVSLGVKRGMVVYGMDKLDEISMSAPTKVCEIRDGWMKSYVIKPEDFGLMRCTKDDLKGGAPEDNARITRAILNGEKGPKRDAVLMNAGASLYIGGKADSL
;
A
#
# COMPACT_ATOMS: atom_id res chain seq x y z
N MET A 1 -20.29 -19.15 8.54
CA MET A 1 -18.93 -19.26 7.98
C MET A 1 -17.83 -18.89 8.99
N ILE A 2 -17.90 -17.71 9.66
CA ILE A 2 -16.78 -17.24 10.54
C ILE A 2 -16.46 -18.22 11.70
N LYS A 3 -17.44 -18.89 12.29
CA LYS A 3 -17.21 -19.86 13.38
C LYS A 3 -16.40 -21.07 12.91
N GLU A 4 -16.77 -21.63 11.77
CA GLU A 4 -16.08 -22.76 11.15
C GLU A 4 -14.65 -22.39 10.75
N ALA A 5 -14.47 -21.17 10.21
CA ALA A 5 -13.16 -20.65 9.85
C ALA A 5 -12.26 -20.47 11.08
N ILE A 6 -12.77 -19.92 12.19
CA ILE A 6 -12.02 -19.79 13.45
C ILE A 6 -11.56 -21.18 13.92
N VAL A 7 -12.46 -22.17 13.93
CA VAL A 7 -12.11 -23.54 14.35
C VAL A 7 -11.01 -24.12 13.46
N LYS A 8 -11.13 -23.93 12.14
CA LYS A 8 -10.13 -24.41 11.17
C LYS A 8 -8.75 -23.79 11.42
N ILE A 9 -8.69 -22.46 11.60
CA ILE A 9 -7.44 -21.72 11.84
C ILE A 9 -6.80 -22.08 13.18
N VAL A 10 -7.60 -22.22 14.25
CA VAL A 10 -7.11 -22.61 15.58
C VAL A 10 -6.47 -24.00 15.52
N ASN A 11 -7.01 -24.91 14.67
CA ASN A 11 -6.43 -26.22 14.39
C ASN A 11 -5.28 -26.19 13.35
N LYS A 12 -4.74 -24.99 13.05
CA LYS A 12 -3.62 -24.77 12.11
C LYS A 12 -3.94 -25.11 10.65
N GLY A 13 -5.22 -25.14 10.28
CA GLY A 13 -5.65 -25.28 8.90
C GLY A 13 -5.66 -23.92 8.18
N ASP A 14 -5.39 -23.95 6.88
CA ASP A 14 -5.45 -22.77 6.01
C ASP A 14 -6.84 -22.63 5.42
N LEU A 15 -7.32 -21.38 5.28
CA LEU A 15 -8.54 -21.11 4.55
C LEU A 15 -8.26 -21.11 3.04
N SER A 16 -9.20 -21.60 2.27
CA SER A 16 -9.21 -21.36 0.83
C SER A 16 -9.56 -19.88 0.54
N TYR A 17 -9.35 -19.46 -0.71
CA TYR A 17 -9.78 -18.15 -1.18
C TYR A 17 -11.28 -17.90 -0.90
N ASP A 18 -12.14 -18.87 -1.24
CA ASP A 18 -13.59 -18.75 -1.06
C ASP A 18 -13.99 -18.66 0.41
N GLU A 19 -13.35 -19.44 1.28
CA GLU A 19 -13.59 -19.39 2.73
C GLU A 19 -13.18 -18.02 3.30
N ALA A 20 -12.00 -17.53 2.95
CA ALA A 20 -11.50 -16.25 3.40
C ALA A 20 -12.35 -15.07 2.88
N TYR A 21 -12.75 -15.14 1.61
CA TYR A 21 -13.68 -14.19 1.01
C TYR A 21 -15.02 -14.16 1.76
N ALA A 22 -15.64 -15.34 1.99
CA ALA A 22 -16.92 -15.43 2.66
C ALA A 22 -16.89 -14.88 4.09
N VAL A 23 -15.85 -15.19 4.86
CA VAL A 23 -15.67 -14.65 6.22
C VAL A 23 -15.50 -13.15 6.21
N MET A 24 -14.64 -12.63 5.35
CA MET A 24 -14.43 -11.17 5.25
C MET A 24 -15.70 -10.47 4.79
N ASN A 25 -16.47 -11.07 3.89
CA ASN A 25 -17.77 -10.57 3.45
C ASN A 25 -18.78 -10.47 4.61
N GLU A 26 -18.91 -11.53 5.44
CA GLU A 26 -19.74 -11.48 6.66
C GLU A 26 -19.31 -10.35 7.61
N ILE A 27 -18.00 -10.15 7.79
CA ILE A 27 -17.44 -9.07 8.62
C ILE A 27 -17.80 -7.69 8.04
N MET A 28 -17.59 -7.50 6.75
CA MET A 28 -17.83 -6.22 6.07
C MET A 28 -19.32 -5.87 5.95
N ASN A 29 -20.22 -6.86 6.01
CA ASN A 29 -21.67 -6.68 6.12
C ASN A 29 -22.13 -6.37 7.56
N GLY A 30 -21.27 -6.58 8.57
CA GLY A 30 -21.64 -6.45 9.98
C GLY A 30 -22.50 -7.61 10.50
N GLU A 31 -22.43 -8.77 9.88
CA GLU A 31 -23.17 -9.98 10.23
C GLU A 31 -22.50 -10.79 11.36
N THR A 32 -21.32 -10.37 11.78
CA THR A 32 -20.50 -11.04 12.80
C THR A 32 -20.38 -10.18 14.07
N SER A 33 -20.20 -10.85 15.21
CA SER A 33 -20.01 -10.13 16.48
C SER A 33 -18.56 -9.62 16.64
N PRO A 34 -18.35 -8.56 17.46
CA PRO A 34 -16.99 -8.08 17.76
C PRO A 34 -16.07 -9.17 18.31
N THR A 35 -16.59 -10.08 19.13
CA THR A 35 -15.85 -11.22 19.68
C THR A 35 -15.39 -12.20 18.58
N GLN A 36 -16.27 -12.48 17.61
CA GLN A 36 -15.92 -13.33 16.47
C GLN A 36 -14.85 -12.66 15.59
N ASN A 37 -14.99 -11.37 15.33
CA ASN A 37 -14.02 -10.61 14.55
C ASN A 37 -12.64 -10.61 15.23
N ALA A 38 -12.59 -10.34 16.54
CA ALA A 38 -11.35 -10.36 17.31
C ALA A 38 -10.70 -11.74 17.29
N ALA A 39 -11.49 -12.81 17.52
CA ALA A 39 -11.00 -14.18 17.50
C ALA A 39 -10.45 -14.58 16.12
N PHE A 40 -11.16 -14.25 15.04
CA PHE A 40 -10.73 -14.51 13.67
C PHE A 40 -9.40 -13.81 13.35
N LEU A 41 -9.31 -12.51 13.63
CA LEU A 41 -8.11 -11.72 13.36
C LEU A 41 -6.90 -12.20 14.14
N ALA A 42 -7.07 -12.49 15.44
CA ALA A 42 -5.99 -12.98 16.28
C ALA A 42 -5.54 -14.39 15.89
N ALA A 43 -6.48 -15.31 15.62
CA ALA A 43 -6.16 -16.66 15.20
C ALA A 43 -5.41 -16.68 13.85
N LEU A 44 -5.88 -15.90 12.87
CA LEU A 44 -5.25 -15.80 11.55
C LEU A 44 -3.81 -15.26 11.65
N SER A 45 -3.58 -14.23 12.47
CA SER A 45 -2.27 -13.62 12.67
C SER A 45 -1.25 -14.52 13.39
N THR A 46 -1.70 -15.56 14.07
CA THR A 46 -0.86 -16.43 14.93
C THR A 46 -0.82 -17.88 14.51
N LYS A 47 -1.47 -18.26 13.41
CA LYS A 47 -1.54 -19.67 13.00
C LYS A 47 -0.20 -20.27 12.57
N SER A 48 0.70 -19.46 12.00
CA SER A 48 2.02 -19.88 11.54
C SER A 48 3.03 -18.75 11.65
N ALA A 49 4.32 -19.05 11.35
CA ALA A 49 5.38 -18.04 11.31
C ALA A 49 5.19 -16.96 10.24
N LYS A 50 4.49 -17.30 9.15
CA LYS A 50 4.14 -16.38 8.04
C LYS A 50 2.67 -15.94 8.08
N ALA A 51 1.98 -16.23 9.17
CA ALA A 51 0.58 -15.90 9.40
C ALA A 51 -0.36 -16.29 8.24
N GLU A 52 -0.71 -15.36 7.37
CA GLU A 52 -1.69 -15.54 6.31
C GLU A 52 -1.09 -16.20 5.05
N THR A 53 -1.88 -17.02 4.37
CA THR A 53 -1.54 -17.57 3.05
C THR A 53 -1.95 -16.61 1.93
N ILE A 54 -1.46 -16.86 0.71
CA ILE A 54 -1.82 -16.08 -0.48
C ILE A 54 -3.34 -16.09 -0.71
N ASP A 55 -3.97 -17.25 -0.60
CA ASP A 55 -5.42 -17.41 -0.79
C ASP A 55 -6.22 -16.65 0.27
N GLU A 56 -5.78 -16.69 1.52
CA GLU A 56 -6.41 -15.94 2.62
C GLU A 56 -6.32 -14.44 2.41
N ILE A 57 -5.16 -13.94 2.00
CA ILE A 57 -4.97 -12.52 1.71
C ILE A 57 -5.81 -12.11 0.51
N ALA A 58 -5.76 -12.87 -0.57
CA ALA A 58 -6.48 -12.58 -1.82
C ALA A 58 -8.00 -12.59 -1.60
N GLY A 59 -8.53 -13.60 -0.90
CA GLY A 59 -9.95 -13.68 -0.58
C GLY A 59 -10.43 -12.52 0.28
N CYS A 60 -9.68 -12.18 1.34
CA CYS A 60 -9.99 -11.02 2.18
C CYS A 60 -9.93 -9.70 1.39
N ALA A 61 -8.93 -9.51 0.54
CA ALA A 61 -8.79 -8.30 -0.28
C ALA A 61 -9.93 -8.16 -1.29
N ALA A 62 -10.32 -9.25 -1.94
CA ALA A 62 -11.42 -9.27 -2.90
C ALA A 62 -12.76 -8.87 -2.24
N ALA A 63 -13.08 -9.45 -1.08
CA ALA A 63 -14.27 -9.09 -0.33
C ALA A 63 -14.27 -7.60 0.07
N MET A 64 -13.14 -7.08 0.56
CA MET A 64 -13.02 -5.66 0.90
C MET A 64 -13.20 -4.73 -0.31
N ARG A 65 -12.66 -5.10 -1.48
CA ARG A 65 -12.86 -4.35 -2.73
C ARG A 65 -14.32 -4.30 -3.13
N GLU A 66 -15.08 -5.37 -2.91
CA GLU A 66 -16.50 -5.42 -3.23
C GLU A 66 -17.32 -4.49 -2.35
N HIS A 67 -16.95 -4.33 -1.09
CA HIS A 67 -17.59 -3.42 -0.12
C HIS A 67 -17.07 -1.98 -0.18
N ALA A 68 -16.04 -1.70 -0.97
CA ALA A 68 -15.57 -0.34 -1.18
C ALA A 68 -16.51 0.45 -2.09
N VAL A 69 -16.51 1.77 -1.92
CA VAL A 69 -17.12 2.68 -2.91
C VAL A 69 -16.29 2.59 -4.19
N LYS A 70 -16.78 1.86 -5.18
CA LYS A 70 -16.07 1.61 -6.44
C LYS A 70 -15.91 2.89 -7.25
N VAL A 71 -14.76 3.04 -7.89
CA VAL A 71 -14.46 4.15 -8.80
C VAL A 71 -14.05 3.60 -10.15
N GLU A 72 -14.96 3.65 -11.10
CA GLU A 72 -14.69 3.25 -12.47
C GLU A 72 -14.01 4.41 -13.22
N THR A 73 -12.70 4.33 -13.34
CA THR A 73 -11.91 5.41 -13.96
C THR A 73 -11.93 5.38 -15.48
N GLY A 74 -12.13 4.20 -16.08
CA GLY A 74 -12.01 3.98 -17.52
C GLY A 74 -10.57 4.17 -18.06
N MET A 75 -9.58 4.17 -17.18
CA MET A 75 -8.18 4.43 -17.50
C MET A 75 -7.28 3.36 -16.86
N ASP A 76 -6.12 3.11 -17.47
CA ASP A 76 -5.04 2.40 -16.80
C ASP A 76 -4.43 3.31 -15.72
N ILE A 77 -4.68 2.99 -14.47
CA ILE A 77 -4.22 3.77 -13.32
C ILE A 77 -3.09 3.07 -12.60
N PHE A 78 -2.25 3.88 -11.99
CA PHE A 78 -1.10 3.47 -11.20
C PHE A 78 -1.28 3.83 -9.72
N GLU A 79 -0.84 2.96 -8.84
CA GLU A 79 -0.72 3.25 -7.42
C GLU A 79 0.71 3.06 -6.92
N ILE A 80 1.16 3.95 -6.04
CA ILE A 80 2.36 3.79 -5.23
C ILE A 80 1.97 3.89 -3.76
N VAL A 81 2.26 2.84 -2.99
CA VAL A 81 1.80 2.72 -1.60
C VAL A 81 2.71 1.77 -0.82
N GLY A 82 2.89 2.01 0.47
CA GLY A 82 3.49 1.07 1.41
C GLY A 82 2.44 0.46 2.35
N THR A 83 2.75 -0.70 2.91
CA THR A 83 1.93 -1.32 3.97
C THR A 83 1.92 -0.49 5.25
N GLY A 84 2.93 0.34 5.44
CA GLY A 84 3.21 0.97 6.73
C GLY A 84 3.72 -0.05 7.77
N GLY A 85 3.88 0.41 9.00
CA GLY A 85 4.26 -0.47 10.10
C GLY A 85 5.74 -0.88 10.12
N ASP A 86 6.57 -0.27 9.29
CA ASP A 86 8.02 -0.48 9.21
C ASP A 86 8.80 0.20 10.35
N ASN A 87 8.15 1.09 11.11
CA ASN A 87 8.74 1.92 12.18
C ASN A 87 9.92 2.81 11.73
N ALA A 88 10.05 3.07 10.43
CA ALA A 88 11.17 3.86 9.89
C ALA A 88 11.04 5.36 10.20
N GLN A 89 9.83 5.86 10.45
CA GLN A 89 9.54 7.28 10.62
C GLN A 89 10.03 8.14 9.43
N SER A 90 10.07 7.54 8.24
CA SER A 90 10.47 8.23 7.02
C SER A 90 9.49 9.38 6.69
N PHE A 91 9.99 10.38 5.93
CA PHE A 91 9.08 11.32 5.32
C PHE A 91 8.17 10.60 4.30
N ASN A 92 7.13 11.27 3.82
CA ASN A 92 6.16 10.64 2.89
C ASN A 92 6.77 10.41 1.49
N ILE A 93 7.69 9.43 1.39
CA ILE A 93 8.43 9.08 0.16
C ILE A 93 7.45 8.75 -0.97
N SER A 94 6.57 7.78 -0.75
CA SER A 94 5.60 7.36 -1.77
C SER A 94 4.64 8.47 -2.18
N THR A 95 4.25 9.37 -1.26
CA THR A 95 3.38 10.51 -1.58
C THR A 95 4.10 11.51 -2.48
N THR A 96 5.35 11.85 -2.15
CA THR A 96 6.16 12.75 -2.97
C THR A 96 6.47 12.14 -4.33
N SER A 97 6.80 10.84 -4.37
CA SER A 97 7.04 10.09 -5.61
C SER A 97 5.79 10.00 -6.50
N ALA A 98 4.59 9.91 -5.90
CA ALA A 98 3.32 9.94 -6.62
C ALA A 98 3.13 11.23 -7.41
N LEU A 99 3.46 12.39 -6.81
CA LEU A 99 3.39 13.70 -7.48
C LEU A 99 4.36 13.77 -8.67
N VAL A 100 5.58 13.25 -8.51
CA VAL A 100 6.58 13.20 -9.59
C VAL A 100 6.14 12.25 -10.70
N ALA A 101 5.60 11.08 -10.35
CA ALA A 101 5.09 10.11 -11.32
C ALA A 101 3.92 10.68 -12.13
N ALA A 102 3.01 11.40 -11.48
CA ALA A 102 1.89 12.09 -12.16
C ALA A 102 2.41 13.18 -13.12
N ALA A 103 3.39 13.99 -12.70
CA ALA A 103 4.06 14.97 -13.57
C ALA A 103 4.77 14.30 -14.75
N GLY A 104 5.28 13.07 -14.58
CA GLY A 104 5.84 12.23 -15.64
C GLY A 104 4.80 11.58 -16.57
N GLY A 105 3.51 11.93 -16.45
CA GLY A 105 2.43 11.49 -17.33
C GLY A 105 1.75 10.19 -16.94
N MET A 106 1.93 9.73 -15.67
CA MET A 106 1.15 8.62 -15.12
C MET A 106 -0.23 9.10 -14.66
N LYS A 107 -1.21 8.19 -14.68
CA LYS A 107 -2.52 8.43 -14.02
C LYS A 107 -2.47 7.81 -12.63
N VAL A 108 -2.11 8.61 -11.63
CA VAL A 108 -1.84 8.14 -10.26
C VAL A 108 -3.11 8.22 -9.42
N ALA A 109 -3.67 7.08 -9.06
CA ALA A 109 -4.82 6.97 -8.16
C ALA A 109 -4.34 6.49 -6.78
N LYS A 110 -3.88 7.42 -5.95
CA LYS A 110 -3.30 7.09 -4.65
C LYS A 110 -4.40 6.81 -3.62
N HIS A 111 -4.35 5.62 -3.01
CA HIS A 111 -5.18 5.26 -1.86
C HIS A 111 -4.39 5.42 -0.56
N GLY A 112 -5.02 5.89 0.49
CA GLY A 112 -4.33 6.05 1.76
C GLY A 112 -5.21 6.59 2.88
N ASN A 113 -4.60 6.67 4.07
CA ASN A 113 -5.27 7.08 5.30
C ASN A 113 -4.41 8.09 6.08
N ARG A 114 -4.95 8.53 7.22
CA ARG A 114 -4.18 9.25 8.25
C ARG A 114 -3.18 8.31 8.91
N ALA A 115 -2.21 8.89 9.61
CA ALA A 115 -1.23 8.14 10.38
C ALA A 115 -1.90 7.20 11.38
N ALA A 116 -1.44 5.95 11.43
CA ALA A 116 -1.83 4.98 12.46
C ALA A 116 -0.76 4.89 13.56
N SER A 117 0.51 4.80 13.20
CA SER A 117 1.65 4.66 14.10
C SER A 117 2.77 5.68 13.82
N SER A 118 2.81 6.25 12.62
CA SER A 118 3.75 7.31 12.24
C SER A 118 3.26 8.69 12.70
N LYS A 119 4.09 9.73 12.54
CA LYS A 119 3.71 11.11 12.85
C LYS A 119 2.89 11.78 11.75
N CYS A 120 2.91 11.23 10.53
CA CYS A 120 2.26 11.80 9.36
C CYS A 120 1.90 10.70 8.37
N GLY A 121 0.63 10.48 8.13
CA GLY A 121 0.13 9.60 7.07
C GLY A 121 0.02 10.34 5.73
N THR A 122 -0.35 9.61 4.67
CA THR A 122 -0.56 10.20 3.34
C THR A 122 -1.59 11.32 3.36
N ALA A 123 -2.75 11.09 4.01
CA ALA A 123 -3.81 12.09 4.10
C ALA A 123 -3.35 13.36 4.82
N ASP A 124 -2.61 13.21 5.92
CA ASP A 124 -2.10 14.33 6.72
C ASP A 124 -1.12 15.17 5.90
N CYS A 125 -0.21 14.53 5.16
CA CYS A 125 0.74 15.20 4.29
C CYS A 125 0.04 15.97 3.15
N LEU A 126 -0.94 15.36 2.49
CA LEU A 126 -1.68 15.98 1.40
C LEU A 126 -2.50 17.18 1.89
N GLU A 127 -3.16 17.09 3.05
CA GLU A 127 -3.84 18.25 3.65
C GLU A 127 -2.87 19.40 3.96
N ALA A 128 -1.69 19.09 4.54
CA ALA A 128 -0.66 20.10 4.80
C ALA A 128 -0.08 20.69 3.51
N LEU A 129 -0.14 19.99 2.38
CA LEU A 129 0.17 20.50 1.05
C LEU A 129 -0.94 21.36 0.46
N GLY A 130 -2.12 21.42 1.09
CA GLY A 130 -3.29 22.18 0.65
C GLY A 130 -4.25 21.39 -0.26
N VAL A 131 -4.11 20.07 -0.34
CA VAL A 131 -4.99 19.20 -1.13
C VAL A 131 -6.26 18.90 -0.35
N ASN A 132 -7.41 19.10 -0.98
CA ASN A 132 -8.68 18.59 -0.42
C ASN A 132 -8.76 17.07 -0.58
N ILE A 133 -8.70 16.35 0.53
CA ILE A 133 -8.72 14.89 0.56
C ILE A 133 -10.13 14.28 0.55
N GLN A 134 -11.19 15.10 0.67
CA GLN A 134 -12.58 14.66 0.75
C GLN A 134 -13.29 14.63 -0.61
N GLN A 135 -12.56 14.22 -1.66
CA GLN A 135 -13.12 14.18 -3.02
C GLN A 135 -14.11 13.02 -3.20
N ASP A 136 -15.18 13.29 -3.96
CA ASP A 136 -16.12 12.27 -4.40
C ASP A 136 -15.55 11.47 -5.59
N PRO A 137 -16.09 10.26 -5.89
CA PRO A 137 -15.62 9.43 -6.99
C PRO A 137 -15.52 10.15 -8.34
N GLU A 138 -16.56 10.92 -8.69
CA GLU A 138 -16.63 11.66 -9.95
C GLU A 138 -15.52 12.72 -10.04
N LYS A 139 -15.26 13.43 -8.92
CA LYS A 139 -14.19 14.43 -8.86
C LYS A 139 -12.81 13.78 -8.94
N CYS A 140 -12.63 12.60 -8.34
CA CYS A 140 -11.40 11.83 -8.48
C CYS A 140 -11.13 11.42 -9.94
N VAL A 141 -12.15 11.01 -10.68
CA VAL A 141 -12.03 10.69 -12.12
C VAL A 141 -11.68 11.93 -12.94
N GLU A 142 -12.31 13.07 -12.65
CA GLU A 142 -11.96 14.36 -13.28
C GLU A 142 -10.51 14.74 -13.04
N LEU A 143 -10.05 14.68 -11.78
CA LEU A 143 -8.66 14.99 -11.41
C LEU A 143 -7.65 14.06 -12.11
N LEU A 144 -7.96 12.76 -12.22
CA LEU A 144 -7.11 11.84 -12.99
C LEU A 144 -6.99 12.26 -14.45
N LYS A 145 -8.09 12.73 -15.08
CA LYS A 145 -8.07 13.19 -16.49
C LYS A 145 -7.29 14.48 -16.65
N GLU A 146 -7.54 15.47 -15.81
CA GLU A 146 -7.02 16.82 -15.98
C GLU A 146 -5.60 17.00 -15.44
N VAL A 147 -5.34 16.54 -14.19
CA VAL A 147 -4.05 16.77 -13.52
C VAL A 147 -3.21 15.50 -13.35
N GLY A 148 -3.76 14.32 -13.69
CA GLY A 148 -3.04 13.06 -13.65
C GLY A 148 -2.97 12.41 -12.26
N MET A 149 -3.57 12.99 -11.22
CA MET A 149 -3.54 12.42 -9.86
C MET A 149 -4.86 12.66 -9.11
N CYS A 150 -5.30 11.64 -8.36
CA CYS A 150 -6.35 11.78 -7.35
C CYS A 150 -5.95 11.08 -6.05
N PHE A 151 -6.72 11.31 -4.99
CA PHE A 151 -6.54 10.66 -3.70
C PHE A 151 -7.85 10.03 -3.22
N PHE A 152 -7.81 8.72 -3.01
CA PHE A 152 -8.90 7.98 -2.39
C PHE A 152 -8.68 7.91 -0.88
N PHE A 153 -9.39 8.74 -0.13
CA PHE A 153 -9.29 8.76 1.33
C PHE A 153 -9.99 7.53 1.92
N ALA A 154 -9.24 6.62 2.53
CA ALA A 154 -9.72 5.31 2.95
C ALA A 154 -10.98 5.38 3.84
N GLN A 155 -11.09 6.36 4.73
CA GLN A 155 -12.26 6.49 5.60
C GLN A 155 -13.56 6.80 4.83
N LYS A 156 -13.45 7.48 3.68
CA LYS A 156 -14.58 7.80 2.81
C LYS A 156 -14.98 6.62 1.92
N TYR A 157 -14.00 5.87 1.45
CA TYR A 157 -14.22 4.80 0.46
C TYR A 157 -14.44 3.42 1.07
N HIS A 158 -14.03 3.18 2.33
CA HIS A 158 -14.18 1.90 3.04
C HIS A 158 -15.04 2.06 4.30
N THR A 159 -16.31 2.38 4.14
CA THR A 159 -17.23 2.61 5.26
C THR A 159 -17.46 1.37 6.12
N SER A 160 -17.32 0.17 5.58
CA SER A 160 -17.42 -1.11 6.29
C SER A 160 -16.31 -1.31 7.33
N MET A 161 -15.22 -0.54 7.26
CA MET A 161 -14.16 -0.58 8.30
C MET A 161 -14.65 -0.20 9.69
N LYS A 162 -15.82 0.43 9.82
CA LYS A 162 -16.49 0.70 11.11
C LYS A 162 -16.70 -0.56 11.95
N TYR A 163 -16.86 -1.73 11.32
CA TYR A 163 -17.09 -3.01 12.01
C TYR A 163 -15.83 -3.62 12.63
N VAL A 164 -14.65 -3.17 12.23
CA VAL A 164 -13.36 -3.71 12.71
C VAL A 164 -12.41 -2.66 13.26
N GLY A 165 -12.64 -1.38 13.02
CA GLY A 165 -11.72 -0.30 13.40
C GLY A 165 -11.43 -0.25 14.90
N ALA A 166 -12.47 -0.31 15.73
CA ALA A 166 -12.33 -0.32 17.19
C ALA A 166 -11.62 -1.59 17.68
N ILE A 167 -11.98 -2.75 17.12
CA ILE A 167 -11.40 -4.06 17.47
C ILE A 167 -9.90 -4.07 17.17
N ARG A 168 -9.48 -3.60 16.00
CA ARG A 168 -8.07 -3.51 15.63
C ARG A 168 -7.26 -2.63 16.58
N LYS A 169 -7.84 -1.50 16.99
CA LYS A 169 -7.21 -0.58 17.94
C LYS A 169 -7.07 -1.22 19.32
N GLU A 170 -8.09 -1.95 19.78
CA GLU A 170 -8.12 -2.63 21.08
C GLU A 170 -7.15 -3.82 21.11
N LEU A 171 -7.09 -4.62 20.04
CA LEU A 171 -6.14 -5.74 19.91
C LEU A 171 -4.68 -5.25 19.96
N GLY A 172 -4.35 -4.11 19.37
CA GLY A 172 -3.02 -3.53 19.41
C GLY A 172 -1.91 -4.38 18.75
N VAL A 173 -2.28 -5.42 17.99
CA VAL A 173 -1.36 -6.31 17.28
C VAL A 173 -1.54 -6.19 15.76
N ARG A 174 -0.55 -6.65 15.00
CA ARG A 174 -0.68 -6.78 13.55
C ARG A 174 -1.71 -7.85 13.20
N THR A 175 -2.52 -7.56 12.20
CA THR A 175 -3.52 -8.45 11.63
C THR A 175 -3.45 -8.38 10.11
N VAL A 176 -4.21 -9.23 9.42
CA VAL A 176 -4.31 -9.19 7.96
C VAL A 176 -4.64 -7.78 7.42
N PHE A 177 -5.34 -6.95 8.18
CA PHE A 177 -5.63 -5.57 7.79
C PHE A 177 -4.39 -4.68 7.64
N ASN A 178 -3.22 -5.07 8.16
CA ASN A 178 -1.98 -4.32 7.96
C ASN A 178 -1.41 -4.47 6.55
N ILE A 179 -1.84 -5.50 5.82
CA ILE A 179 -1.44 -5.76 4.43
C ILE A 179 -2.59 -5.56 3.44
N LEU A 180 -3.85 -5.54 3.88
CA LEU A 180 -5.01 -5.39 3.00
C LEU A 180 -5.17 -3.97 2.45
N GLY A 181 -4.76 -2.93 3.18
CA GLY A 181 -4.91 -1.54 2.75
C GLY A 181 -4.41 -1.28 1.32
N PRO A 182 -3.15 -1.60 0.99
CA PRO A 182 -2.60 -1.46 -0.35
C PRO A 182 -3.25 -2.32 -1.43
N LEU A 183 -3.98 -3.35 -1.06
CA LEU A 183 -4.63 -4.29 -1.97
C LEU A 183 -6.08 -3.91 -2.30
N THR A 184 -6.61 -2.87 -1.65
CA THR A 184 -8.04 -2.53 -1.69
C THR A 184 -8.32 -1.15 -2.25
N ASN A 185 -7.46 -0.66 -3.15
CA ASN A 185 -7.67 0.60 -3.84
C ASN A 185 -9.01 0.61 -4.60
N PRO A 186 -9.89 1.60 -4.36
CA PRO A 186 -11.23 1.70 -4.96
C PRO A 186 -11.25 1.76 -6.49
N GLY A 187 -10.16 2.25 -7.10
CA GLY A 187 -10.03 2.35 -8.56
C GLY A 187 -9.46 1.09 -9.22
N SER A 188 -9.10 0.06 -8.47
CA SER A 188 -8.54 -1.20 -8.99
C SER A 188 -7.38 -0.97 -9.97
N PRO A 189 -6.22 -0.47 -9.52
CA PRO A 189 -5.10 -0.13 -10.39
C PRO A 189 -4.58 -1.34 -11.17
N SER A 190 -4.29 -1.14 -12.46
CA SER A 190 -3.63 -2.13 -13.32
C SER A 190 -2.11 -2.12 -13.16
N MET A 191 -1.56 -1.07 -12.52
CA MET A 191 -0.14 -0.89 -12.27
C MET A 191 0.09 -0.49 -10.81
N GLN A 192 1.10 -1.09 -10.15
CA GLN A 192 1.35 -0.80 -8.73
C GLN A 192 2.81 -0.93 -8.32
N LEU A 193 3.30 0.03 -7.52
CA LEU A 193 4.51 -0.10 -6.71
C LEU A 193 4.10 -0.24 -5.25
N LEU A 194 4.32 -1.43 -4.68
CA LEU A 194 3.94 -1.78 -3.32
C LEU A 194 5.16 -2.01 -2.44
N GLY A 195 5.35 -1.19 -1.43
CA GLY A 195 6.35 -1.42 -0.38
C GLY A 195 5.79 -2.27 0.76
N VAL A 196 6.60 -3.17 1.29
CA VAL A 196 6.20 -4.07 2.39
C VAL A 196 7.14 -3.94 3.59
N TYR A 197 6.58 -4.08 4.80
CA TYR A 197 7.34 -3.95 6.05
C TYR A 197 8.23 -5.16 6.40
N ASP A 198 8.08 -6.27 5.68
CA ASP A 198 8.84 -7.50 5.91
C ASP A 198 9.15 -8.22 4.61
N GLU A 199 10.35 -8.81 4.53
CA GLU A 199 10.86 -9.46 3.32
C GLU A 199 9.98 -10.64 2.87
N TYR A 200 9.43 -11.41 3.79
CA TYR A 200 8.63 -12.59 3.46
C TYR A 200 7.36 -12.25 2.69
N LEU A 201 6.90 -10.99 2.73
CA LEU A 201 5.70 -10.52 2.03
C LEU A 201 5.95 -10.21 0.55
N VAL A 202 7.19 -10.06 0.12
CA VAL A 202 7.53 -9.57 -1.23
C VAL A 202 6.90 -10.46 -2.32
N GLU A 203 7.19 -11.74 -2.32
CA GLU A 203 6.68 -12.67 -3.33
C GLU A 203 5.20 -13.04 -3.14
N PRO A 204 4.72 -13.31 -1.91
CA PRO A 204 3.29 -13.56 -1.70
C PRO A 204 2.39 -12.40 -2.13
N LEU A 205 2.74 -11.15 -1.79
CA LEU A 205 1.92 -10.02 -2.20
C LEU A 205 2.02 -9.73 -3.71
N ALA A 206 3.14 -10.05 -4.36
CA ALA A 206 3.21 -9.99 -5.82
C ALA A 206 2.22 -10.96 -6.48
N GLN A 207 2.10 -12.19 -5.96
CA GLN A 207 1.10 -13.16 -6.44
C GLN A 207 -0.33 -12.68 -6.19
N VAL A 208 -0.60 -12.13 -5.01
CA VAL A 208 -1.90 -11.54 -4.69
C VAL A 208 -2.23 -10.38 -5.64
N LEU A 209 -1.29 -9.48 -5.93
CA LEU A 209 -1.50 -8.38 -6.87
C LEU A 209 -1.85 -8.88 -8.28
N VAL A 210 -1.17 -9.93 -8.76
CA VAL A 210 -1.51 -10.56 -10.05
C VAL A 210 -2.94 -11.12 -10.02
N SER A 211 -3.32 -11.83 -8.98
CA SER A 211 -4.69 -12.38 -8.83
C SER A 211 -5.77 -11.28 -8.76
N LEU A 212 -5.41 -10.10 -8.26
CA LEU A 212 -6.27 -8.93 -8.19
C LEU A 212 -6.27 -8.05 -9.47
N GLY A 213 -5.58 -8.49 -10.52
CA GLY A 213 -5.61 -7.86 -11.84
C GLY A 213 -4.50 -6.85 -12.13
N VAL A 214 -3.47 -6.76 -11.29
CA VAL A 214 -2.28 -5.94 -11.59
C VAL A 214 -1.48 -6.60 -12.72
N LYS A 215 -1.27 -5.86 -13.79
CA LYS A 215 -0.55 -6.32 -14.99
C LYS A 215 0.94 -5.99 -14.93
N ARG A 216 1.29 -4.85 -14.35
CA ARG A 216 2.66 -4.37 -14.23
C ARG A 216 2.87 -3.81 -12.83
N GLY A 217 3.95 -4.18 -12.18
CA GLY A 217 4.21 -3.66 -10.83
C GLY A 217 5.50 -4.16 -10.24
N MET A 218 5.75 -3.70 -9.03
CA MET A 218 6.82 -4.19 -8.18
C MET A 218 6.32 -4.28 -6.75
N VAL A 219 6.66 -5.36 -6.07
CA VAL A 219 6.60 -5.44 -4.62
C VAL A 219 8.02 -5.32 -4.09
N VAL A 220 8.26 -4.38 -3.18
CA VAL A 220 9.60 -3.99 -2.75
C VAL A 220 9.76 -4.02 -1.25
N TYR A 221 10.95 -4.34 -0.79
CA TYR A 221 11.35 -4.32 0.61
C TYR A 221 12.76 -3.78 0.74
N GLY A 222 12.92 -2.62 1.36
CA GLY A 222 14.22 -2.10 1.76
C GLY A 222 14.82 -2.98 2.86
N MET A 223 16.02 -3.53 2.66
CA MET A 223 16.65 -4.50 3.57
C MET A 223 17.02 -3.90 4.95
N ASP A 224 16.86 -2.61 5.11
CA ASP A 224 16.89 -1.87 6.37
C ASP A 224 15.51 -1.74 7.03
N LYS A 225 14.54 -2.56 6.65
CA LYS A 225 13.15 -2.57 7.10
C LYS A 225 12.40 -1.29 6.70
N LEU A 226 12.51 -0.90 5.44
CA LEU A 226 11.77 0.21 4.86
C LEU A 226 10.75 -0.33 3.84
N ASP A 227 9.51 0.10 3.91
CA ASP A 227 8.45 -0.26 2.97
C ASP A 227 8.45 0.62 1.71
N GLU A 228 9.65 0.87 1.17
CA GLU A 228 9.94 1.66 -0.04
C GLU A 228 11.18 1.11 -0.74
N ILE A 229 11.49 1.57 -1.93
CA ILE A 229 12.83 1.41 -2.51
C ILE A 229 13.79 2.27 -1.68
N SER A 230 14.69 1.60 -0.97
CA SER A 230 15.53 2.26 0.03
C SER A 230 16.72 3.00 -0.59
N MET A 231 16.95 4.21 -0.07
CA MET A 231 18.17 4.99 -0.35
C MET A 231 19.29 4.69 0.67
N SER A 232 19.00 3.95 1.74
CA SER A 232 19.93 3.62 2.82
C SER A 232 20.38 2.16 2.83
N ALA A 233 19.77 1.29 2.00
CA ALA A 233 20.09 -0.14 1.93
C ALA A 233 19.79 -0.70 0.53
N PRO A 234 20.23 -1.94 0.22
CA PRO A 234 19.68 -2.68 -0.90
C PRO A 234 18.18 -2.90 -0.73
N THR A 235 17.48 -3.09 -1.85
CA THR A 235 16.04 -3.35 -1.88
C THR A 235 15.78 -4.66 -2.61
N LYS A 236 15.07 -5.58 -1.96
CA LYS A 236 14.51 -6.76 -2.62
C LYS A 236 13.30 -6.35 -3.43
N VAL A 237 13.24 -6.80 -4.67
CA VAL A 237 12.17 -6.51 -5.63
C VAL A 237 11.58 -7.82 -6.14
N CYS A 238 10.25 -7.91 -6.21
CA CYS A 238 9.56 -8.86 -7.06
C CYS A 238 8.80 -8.06 -8.12
N GLU A 239 9.30 -8.09 -9.35
CA GLU A 239 8.69 -7.41 -10.50
C GLU A 239 7.59 -8.28 -11.11
N ILE A 240 6.48 -7.63 -11.45
CA ILE A 240 5.32 -8.22 -12.13
C ILE A 240 5.23 -7.62 -13.53
N ARG A 241 5.13 -8.47 -14.56
CA ARG A 241 4.91 -8.03 -15.91
C ARG A 241 4.06 -9.06 -16.68
N ASP A 242 2.81 -8.69 -16.98
CA ASP A 242 1.89 -9.49 -17.81
C ASP A 242 1.81 -10.97 -17.38
N GLY A 243 1.70 -11.22 -16.10
CA GLY A 243 1.51 -12.54 -15.49
C GLY A 243 2.79 -13.29 -15.11
N TRP A 244 4.00 -12.83 -15.51
CA TRP A 244 5.23 -13.37 -14.98
C TRP A 244 5.81 -12.52 -13.85
N MET A 245 6.61 -13.13 -13.02
CA MET A 245 7.27 -12.47 -11.88
C MET A 245 8.75 -12.82 -11.87
N LYS A 246 9.57 -11.84 -11.46
CA LYS A 246 11.02 -12.00 -11.32
C LYS A 246 11.50 -11.30 -10.05
N SER A 247 12.20 -12.03 -9.18
CA SER A 247 12.83 -11.47 -7.99
C SER A 247 14.29 -11.12 -8.27
N TYR A 248 14.71 -9.95 -7.78
CA TYR A 248 16.10 -9.47 -7.82
C TYR A 248 16.33 -8.44 -6.73
N VAL A 249 17.57 -7.96 -6.61
CA VAL A 249 17.96 -6.91 -5.66
C VAL A 249 18.52 -5.74 -6.44
N ILE A 250 18.13 -4.54 -6.03
CA ILE A 250 18.67 -3.27 -6.50
C ILE A 250 19.27 -2.49 -5.33
N LYS A 251 20.17 -1.57 -5.61
CA LYS A 251 20.80 -0.71 -4.62
C LYS A 251 21.04 0.69 -5.19
N PRO A 252 21.16 1.74 -4.35
CA PRO A 252 21.38 3.11 -4.83
C PRO A 252 22.54 3.25 -5.79
N GLU A 253 23.61 2.50 -5.57
CA GLU A 253 24.82 2.55 -6.40
C GLU A 253 24.60 2.07 -7.84
N ASP A 254 23.61 1.23 -8.09
CA ASP A 254 23.25 0.77 -9.44
C ASP A 254 22.73 1.92 -10.32
N PHE A 255 22.26 3.00 -9.68
CA PHE A 255 21.73 4.22 -10.31
C PHE A 255 22.70 5.41 -10.20
N GLY A 256 23.95 5.17 -9.81
CA GLY A 256 24.93 6.24 -9.61
C GLY A 256 24.64 7.16 -8.42
N LEU A 257 23.81 6.70 -7.48
CA LEU A 257 23.46 7.44 -6.28
C LEU A 257 24.32 6.98 -5.10
N MET A 258 24.64 7.89 -4.21
CA MET A 258 25.42 7.60 -3.01
C MET A 258 24.47 7.24 -1.86
N ARG A 259 24.65 6.05 -1.30
CA ARG A 259 23.86 5.56 -0.18
C ARG A 259 23.90 6.54 1.01
N CYS A 260 22.73 6.79 1.58
CA CYS A 260 22.59 7.60 2.79
C CYS A 260 22.41 6.74 4.05
N THR A 261 22.19 7.38 5.18
CA THR A 261 21.74 6.70 6.41
C THR A 261 20.23 6.72 6.49
N LYS A 262 19.63 5.82 7.26
CA LYS A 262 18.16 5.80 7.49
C LYS A 262 17.68 7.08 8.17
N ASP A 263 18.52 7.69 9.00
CA ASP A 263 18.21 8.94 9.70
C ASP A 263 18.06 10.13 8.72
N ASP A 264 18.79 10.11 7.60
CA ASP A 264 18.68 11.13 6.57
C ASP A 264 17.28 11.14 5.90
N LEU A 265 16.54 10.04 6.00
CA LEU A 265 15.21 9.89 5.41
C LEU A 265 14.07 10.22 6.38
N LYS A 266 14.36 10.57 7.62
CA LYS A 266 13.32 10.88 8.61
C LYS A 266 12.46 12.07 8.19
N GLY A 267 11.16 11.90 8.45
CA GLY A 267 10.15 12.96 8.37
C GLY A 267 9.84 13.55 9.74
N GLY A 268 8.70 14.22 9.85
CA GLY A 268 8.23 14.88 11.06
C GLY A 268 6.71 14.96 11.10
N ALA A 269 6.21 16.06 11.65
CA ALA A 269 4.79 16.41 11.63
C ALA A 269 4.29 16.65 10.19
N PRO A 270 2.98 16.73 9.95
CA PRO A 270 2.44 16.98 8.60
C PRO A 270 3.05 18.19 7.90
N GLU A 271 3.24 19.30 8.61
CA GLU A 271 3.85 20.53 8.08
C GLU A 271 5.31 20.32 7.69
N ASP A 272 6.07 19.53 8.46
CA ASP A 272 7.46 19.18 8.14
C ASP A 272 7.54 18.36 6.85
N ASN A 273 6.67 17.36 6.72
CA ASN A 273 6.62 16.52 5.53
C ASN A 273 6.16 17.29 4.29
N ALA A 274 5.20 18.20 4.43
CA ALA A 274 4.79 19.09 3.35
C ALA A 274 5.94 20.03 2.93
N ARG A 275 6.71 20.56 3.88
CA ARG A 275 7.89 21.38 3.61
C ARG A 275 8.97 20.58 2.87
N ILE A 276 9.26 19.35 3.31
CA ILE A 276 10.21 18.44 2.64
C ILE A 276 9.76 18.19 1.19
N THR A 277 8.49 17.83 0.99
CA THR A 277 7.92 17.59 -0.34
C THR A 277 8.08 18.81 -1.25
N ARG A 278 7.71 20.02 -0.76
CA ARG A 278 7.87 21.27 -1.53
C ARG A 278 9.33 21.58 -1.86
N ALA A 279 10.25 21.36 -0.93
CA ALA A 279 11.68 21.57 -1.13
C ALA A 279 12.22 20.65 -2.25
N ILE A 280 11.87 19.37 -2.22
CA ILE A 280 12.24 18.38 -3.25
C ILE A 280 11.68 18.81 -4.62
N LEU A 281 10.40 19.15 -4.70
CA LEU A 281 9.75 19.58 -5.96
C LEU A 281 10.32 20.89 -6.49
N ASN A 282 10.86 21.75 -5.63
CA ASN A 282 11.59 22.97 -6.00
C ASN A 282 13.07 22.72 -6.35
N GLY A 283 13.52 21.47 -6.40
CA GLY A 283 14.86 21.09 -6.86
C GLY A 283 15.92 20.99 -5.78
N GLU A 284 15.56 21.03 -4.49
CA GLU A 284 16.52 20.79 -3.40
C GLU A 284 17.14 19.40 -3.54
N LYS A 285 18.47 19.33 -3.55
CA LYS A 285 19.25 18.09 -3.68
C LYS A 285 19.50 17.46 -2.31
N GLY A 286 19.76 16.16 -2.32
CA GLY A 286 20.15 15.40 -1.12
C GLY A 286 19.43 14.07 -1.00
N PRO A 287 19.66 13.32 0.09
CA PRO A 287 19.18 11.94 0.27
C PRO A 287 17.67 11.78 0.10
N LYS A 288 16.87 12.74 0.58
CA LYS A 288 15.41 12.68 0.47
C LYS A 288 14.95 12.80 -0.98
N ARG A 289 15.55 13.72 -1.77
CA ARG A 289 15.29 13.83 -3.21
C ARG A 289 15.69 12.53 -3.92
N ASP A 290 16.85 11.98 -3.59
CA ASP A 290 17.37 10.78 -4.24
C ASP A 290 16.49 9.55 -3.94
N ALA A 291 15.93 9.43 -2.73
CA ALA A 291 14.91 8.44 -2.41
C ALA A 291 13.66 8.61 -3.27
N VAL A 292 13.21 9.85 -3.49
CA VAL A 292 12.07 10.13 -4.40
C VAL A 292 12.42 9.76 -5.84
N LEU A 293 13.65 10.05 -6.31
CA LEU A 293 14.08 9.70 -7.67
C LEU A 293 14.03 8.18 -7.90
N MET A 294 14.48 7.36 -6.95
CA MET A 294 14.41 5.90 -7.06
C MET A 294 12.97 5.39 -7.13
N ASN A 295 12.10 5.85 -6.23
CA ASN A 295 10.71 5.39 -6.18
C ASN A 295 9.87 5.95 -7.34
N ALA A 296 10.06 7.20 -7.74
CA ALA A 296 9.40 7.78 -8.91
C ALA A 296 9.93 7.18 -10.23
N GLY A 297 11.24 6.93 -10.34
CA GLY A 297 11.84 6.27 -11.49
C GLY A 297 11.28 4.87 -11.70
N ALA A 298 11.20 4.06 -10.64
CA ALA A 298 10.55 2.76 -10.71
C ALA A 298 9.07 2.86 -11.09
N SER A 299 8.35 3.88 -10.60
CA SER A 299 6.97 4.15 -10.97
C SER A 299 6.83 4.43 -12.48
N LEU A 300 7.70 5.27 -13.03
CA LEU A 300 7.73 5.59 -14.46
C LEU A 300 8.07 4.37 -15.32
N TYR A 301 9.01 3.52 -14.87
CA TYR A 301 9.33 2.26 -15.53
C TYR A 301 8.12 1.29 -15.52
N ILE A 302 7.44 1.11 -14.40
CA ILE A 302 6.20 0.33 -14.31
C ILE A 302 5.16 0.86 -15.30
N GLY A 303 5.02 2.18 -15.39
CA GLY A 303 4.10 2.86 -16.29
C GLY A 303 4.51 2.87 -17.77
N GLY A 304 5.64 2.26 -18.13
CA GLY A 304 6.14 2.25 -19.52
C GLY A 304 6.57 3.63 -20.03
N LYS A 305 6.93 4.54 -19.12
CA LYS A 305 7.49 5.86 -19.45
C LYS A 305 9.01 5.86 -19.54
N ALA A 306 9.63 4.76 -19.13
CA ALA A 306 11.05 4.47 -19.27
C ALA A 306 11.23 3.01 -19.66
N ASP A 307 12.29 2.72 -20.44
CA ASP A 307 12.58 1.37 -20.98
C ASP A 307 13.29 0.48 -19.95
N SER A 308 13.93 1.08 -18.96
CA SER A 308 14.62 0.41 -17.86
C SER A 308 14.51 1.21 -16.57
N LEU A 309 14.87 0.53 -15.47
CA LEU A 309 15.12 1.20 -14.19
C LEU A 309 16.34 2.12 -14.27
#